data_a327c6704633485bb6649e787dea08f7
#
_entry.id   a327c6704633485bb6649e787dea08f7
#
_cell.length_a   1.000
_cell.length_b   1.000
_cell.length_c   1.000
_cell.angle_alpha   90.00
_cell.angle_beta   90.00
_cell.angle_gamma   90.00
#
_symmetry.space_group_name_H-M   'P 1'
#
loop_
_entity.id
_entity.type
_entity.pdbx_description
1 polymer ?
#
loop_
_entity_poly.entity_id
_entity_poly.type
_entity_poly.pdbx_seq_one_letter_code
_entity_poly.pdbx_strand_id
1 'polypeptide(L)'
;MEFVQGLPKGVYVGQTCIEHPQAIATSNQNLKGFNLALHVNDEAQRVQQHRMILLNQLSNYGVDKITWMTQTHSTICLTINEQIPFNAPEGDGLVTQRAGHALMMMTADCLPVVLGNAEGTEVANLHAGWRGLANGIIENTVAQMQSQPAWAWLGAAISQPCFEVGAEVKAAFCEKYTELEFAFISGQTEGKYLADLYAIARFILNRLGVQNVLGGNQCSFQQTTDYFSYRRDSKTGRMATFVFMQ
;
A
#
# COMPACT_ATOMS: atom_id res chain seq x y z
N MET A 1 14.75 -8.10 -7.16
CA MET A 1 13.85 -7.13 -6.50
C MET A 1 14.23 -5.75 -7.01
N GLU A 2 13.28 -5.01 -7.51
CA GLU A 2 13.51 -3.65 -7.97
C GLU A 2 13.04 -2.67 -6.90
N PHE A 3 13.86 -1.64 -6.64
CA PHE A 3 13.52 -0.55 -5.73
C PHE A 3 13.15 0.70 -6.50
N VAL A 4 12.28 1.48 -5.91
CA VAL A 4 11.88 2.81 -6.42
C VAL A 4 13.12 3.71 -6.48
N GLN A 5 13.31 4.39 -7.62
CA GLN A 5 14.41 5.31 -7.85
C GLN A 5 14.01 6.75 -7.49
N GLY A 6 15.00 7.61 -7.22
CA GLY A 6 14.78 9.04 -6.93
C GLY A 6 14.42 9.33 -5.46
N LEU A 7 14.62 8.37 -4.57
CA LEU A 7 14.44 8.53 -3.12
C LEU A 7 15.73 9.03 -2.44
N PRO A 8 15.64 9.56 -1.19
CA PRO A 8 16.81 9.90 -0.41
C PRO A 8 17.75 8.70 -0.22
N LYS A 9 19.05 8.98 -0.11
CA LYS A 9 20.08 7.94 0.09
C LYS A 9 19.76 7.13 1.35
N GLY A 10 19.83 5.81 1.26
CA GLY A 10 19.55 4.89 2.36
C GLY A 10 18.07 4.56 2.56
N VAL A 11 17.16 5.15 1.79
CA VAL A 11 15.74 4.80 1.79
C VAL A 11 15.43 3.85 0.65
N TYR A 12 14.75 2.76 0.97
CA TYR A 12 14.37 1.71 0.03
C TYR A 12 12.87 1.48 0.07
N VAL A 13 12.22 1.59 -1.08
CA VAL A 13 10.80 1.31 -1.28
C VAL A 13 10.65 0.29 -2.39
N GLY A 14 9.75 -0.66 -2.22
CA GLY A 14 9.43 -1.64 -3.25
C GLY A 14 8.07 -2.29 -3.02
N GLN A 15 7.63 -3.01 -4.05
CA GLN A 15 6.41 -3.80 -4.02
C GLN A 15 6.67 -5.17 -4.63
N THR A 16 6.12 -6.22 -4.03
CA THR A 16 6.22 -7.58 -4.58
C THR A 16 5.23 -7.76 -5.72
N CYS A 17 5.57 -8.67 -6.64
CA CYS A 17 4.69 -9.10 -7.74
C CYS A 17 4.18 -10.53 -7.50
N ILE A 18 3.23 -10.97 -8.33
CA ILE A 18 2.78 -12.38 -8.38
C ILE A 18 3.97 -13.29 -8.72
N GLU A 19 4.69 -12.92 -9.80
CA GLU A 19 5.86 -13.67 -10.20
C GLU A 19 7.05 -13.42 -9.28
N HIS A 20 7.57 -14.49 -8.71
CA HIS A 20 8.76 -14.47 -7.89
C HIS A 20 9.53 -15.77 -8.12
N PRO A 21 10.88 -15.74 -8.35
CA PRO A 21 11.66 -16.94 -8.68
C PRO A 21 11.61 -18.06 -7.63
N GLN A 22 11.33 -17.70 -6.39
CA GLN A 22 11.23 -18.64 -5.26
C GLN A 22 9.79 -18.83 -4.79
N ALA A 23 8.77 -18.44 -5.59
CA ALA A 23 7.38 -18.69 -5.24
C ALA A 23 7.10 -20.20 -5.17
N ILE A 24 6.48 -20.63 -4.08
CA ILE A 24 6.16 -22.03 -3.84
C ILE A 24 4.87 -22.37 -4.56
N ALA A 25 4.86 -23.52 -5.25
CA ALA A 25 3.70 -23.98 -6.01
C ALA A 25 2.48 -24.24 -5.11
N THR A 26 1.30 -24.07 -5.66
CA THR A 26 0.03 -24.41 -5.03
C THR A 26 -0.93 -25.01 -6.06
N SER A 27 -1.82 -25.89 -5.62
CA SER A 27 -2.93 -26.39 -6.45
C SER A 27 -4.05 -25.36 -6.64
N ASN A 28 -4.13 -24.35 -5.76
CA ASN A 28 -5.13 -23.29 -5.86
C ASN A 28 -4.67 -22.21 -6.86
N GLN A 29 -5.25 -22.23 -8.06
CA GLN A 29 -4.87 -21.34 -9.17
C GLN A 29 -5.04 -19.84 -8.81
N ASN A 30 -6.04 -19.49 -8.00
CA ASN A 30 -6.32 -18.11 -7.61
C ASN A 30 -5.28 -17.54 -6.62
N LEU A 31 -4.52 -18.44 -5.96
CA LEU A 31 -3.45 -18.10 -5.03
C LEU A 31 -2.06 -18.41 -5.59
N LYS A 32 -1.97 -18.79 -6.89
CA LYS A 32 -0.71 -19.04 -7.57
C LYS A 32 0.17 -17.79 -7.53
N GLY A 33 1.48 -17.99 -7.25
CA GLY A 33 2.46 -16.91 -7.16
C GLY A 33 2.86 -16.59 -5.71
N PHE A 34 3.46 -15.45 -5.50
CA PHE A 34 4.09 -15.03 -4.25
C PHE A 34 3.10 -14.36 -3.28
N ASN A 35 2.08 -15.11 -2.84
CA ASN A 35 1.11 -14.61 -1.86
C ASN A 35 1.74 -14.45 -0.47
N LEU A 36 1.50 -13.29 0.17
CA LEU A 36 2.03 -12.92 1.48
C LEU A 36 0.96 -12.77 2.57
N ALA A 37 -0.32 -13.01 2.22
CA ALA A 37 -1.44 -12.85 3.14
C ALA A 37 -1.88 -14.16 3.78
N LEU A 38 -1.94 -14.19 5.11
CA LEU A 38 -2.42 -15.33 5.90
C LEU A 38 -3.96 -15.43 5.96
N HIS A 39 -4.68 -14.36 5.64
CA HIS A 39 -6.14 -14.23 5.80
C HIS A 39 -6.95 -14.48 4.52
N VAL A 40 -6.33 -15.07 3.49
CA VAL A 40 -6.99 -15.31 2.19
C VAL A 40 -7.24 -16.80 1.89
N ASN A 41 -7.25 -17.64 2.93
CA ASN A 41 -7.45 -19.08 2.84
C ASN A 41 -6.39 -19.82 1.99
N ASP A 42 -5.14 -19.31 2.00
CA ASP A 42 -3.98 -20.04 1.49
C ASP A 42 -3.38 -20.93 2.61
N GLU A 43 -2.53 -21.87 2.24
CA GLU A 43 -1.79 -22.69 3.19
C GLU A 43 -0.86 -21.82 4.04
N ALA A 44 -1.11 -21.75 5.34
CA ALA A 44 -0.37 -20.87 6.25
C ALA A 44 1.15 -21.13 6.20
N GLN A 45 1.58 -22.41 6.11
CA GLN A 45 3.00 -22.77 5.99
C GLN A 45 3.63 -22.17 4.72
N ARG A 46 2.94 -22.27 3.58
CA ARG A 46 3.38 -21.70 2.30
C ARG A 46 3.57 -20.18 2.39
N VAL A 47 2.59 -19.49 2.97
CA VAL A 47 2.65 -18.03 3.16
C VAL A 47 3.80 -17.64 4.09
N GLN A 48 4.00 -18.37 5.19
CA GLN A 48 5.13 -18.13 6.10
C GLN A 48 6.49 -18.34 5.40
N GLN A 49 6.61 -19.34 4.55
CA GLN A 49 7.82 -19.54 3.75
C GLN A 49 8.04 -18.38 2.77
N HIS A 50 7.01 -17.87 2.10
CA HIS A 50 7.12 -16.66 1.26
C HIS A 50 7.58 -15.45 2.07
N ARG A 51 7.03 -15.24 3.27
CA ARG A 51 7.47 -14.16 4.17
C ARG A 51 8.92 -14.31 4.60
N MET A 52 9.39 -15.53 4.86
CA MET A 52 10.80 -15.80 5.16
C MET A 52 11.71 -15.55 3.97
N ILE A 53 11.30 -15.92 2.76
CA ILE A 53 12.02 -15.60 1.51
C ILE A 53 12.18 -14.08 1.37
N LEU A 54 11.09 -13.31 1.55
CA LEU A 54 11.14 -11.85 1.49
C LEU A 54 12.06 -11.26 2.57
N LEU A 55 11.95 -11.72 3.82
CA LEU A 55 12.84 -11.29 4.91
C LEU A 55 14.31 -11.55 4.57
N ASN A 56 14.65 -12.75 4.10
CA ASN A 56 16.01 -13.11 3.72
C ASN A 56 16.55 -12.23 2.58
N GLN A 57 15.70 -11.83 1.63
CA GLN A 57 16.09 -10.89 0.58
C GLN A 57 16.35 -9.49 1.12
N LEU A 58 15.47 -8.99 2.00
CA LEU A 58 15.60 -7.67 2.59
C LEU A 58 16.77 -7.59 3.59
N SER A 59 17.13 -8.69 4.26
CA SER A 59 18.28 -8.72 5.17
C SER A 59 19.62 -8.42 4.49
N ASN A 60 19.75 -8.72 3.18
CA ASN A 60 20.92 -8.33 2.40
C ASN A 60 21.08 -6.81 2.26
N TYR A 61 20.04 -6.06 2.59
CA TYR A 61 20.00 -4.59 2.59
C TYR A 61 19.94 -4.03 4.02
N GLY A 62 20.32 -4.82 5.03
CA GLY A 62 20.40 -4.38 6.43
C GLY A 62 19.06 -4.43 7.19
N VAL A 63 18.02 -5.04 6.63
CA VAL A 63 16.75 -5.24 7.36
C VAL A 63 16.92 -6.36 8.37
N ASP A 64 16.74 -6.06 9.64
CA ASP A 64 16.75 -7.00 10.76
C ASP A 64 15.35 -7.28 11.33
N LYS A 65 14.37 -6.45 10.98
CA LYS A 65 12.98 -6.55 11.47
C LYS A 65 11.95 -6.19 10.40
N ILE A 66 10.80 -6.86 10.49
CA ILE A 66 9.64 -6.60 9.64
C ILE A 66 8.40 -6.45 10.53
N THR A 67 7.59 -5.43 10.29
CA THR A 67 6.25 -5.30 10.88
C THR A 67 5.17 -5.46 9.83
N TRP A 68 4.30 -6.45 10.04
CA TRP A 68 3.04 -6.64 9.32
C TRP A 68 1.89 -6.04 10.13
N MET A 69 0.79 -5.68 9.47
CA MET A 69 -0.44 -5.23 10.14
C MET A 69 -1.62 -6.15 9.88
N THR A 70 -2.56 -6.13 10.82
CA THR A 70 -3.95 -6.56 10.60
C THR A 70 -4.71 -5.36 10.06
N GLN A 71 -4.81 -5.26 8.73
CA GLN A 71 -5.42 -4.13 8.04
C GLN A 71 -6.95 -4.22 8.11
N THR A 72 -7.59 -3.15 8.54
CA THR A 72 -9.03 -3.09 8.83
C THR A 72 -9.77 -2.02 8.01
N HIS A 73 -9.09 -1.38 7.04
CA HIS A 73 -9.56 -0.22 6.28
C HIS A 73 -9.89 0.98 7.20
N SER A 74 -9.15 1.09 8.29
CA SER A 74 -9.25 2.17 9.28
C SER A 74 -8.41 3.38 8.88
N THR A 75 -8.35 4.35 9.79
CA THR A 75 -7.42 5.49 9.71
C THR A 75 -6.37 5.45 10.81
N ILE A 76 -6.24 4.30 11.48
CA ILE A 76 -5.28 4.11 12.57
C ILE A 76 -3.88 4.01 11.98
N CYS A 77 -3.00 4.91 12.41
CA CYS A 77 -1.58 4.89 12.10
C CYS A 77 -0.77 4.75 13.40
N LEU A 78 0.20 3.85 13.40
CA LEU A 78 1.03 3.54 14.57
C LEU A 78 2.49 3.86 14.31
N THR A 79 3.15 4.46 15.31
CA THR A 79 4.61 4.65 15.30
C THR A 79 5.28 3.44 15.91
N ILE A 80 6.19 2.82 15.17
CA ILE A 80 6.94 1.62 15.54
C ILE A 80 8.43 1.96 15.59
N ASN A 81 8.94 2.31 16.74
CA ASN A 81 10.36 2.63 16.92
C ASN A 81 11.11 1.54 17.73
N GLU A 82 10.93 1.53 19.05
CA GLU A 82 11.69 0.63 19.93
C GLU A 82 10.93 -0.66 20.29
N GLN A 83 9.65 -0.52 20.62
CA GLN A 83 8.79 -1.65 20.96
C GLN A 83 8.10 -2.18 19.72
N ILE A 84 8.44 -3.41 19.34
CA ILE A 84 7.79 -4.10 18.23
C ILE A 84 6.70 -4.97 18.81
N PRO A 85 5.43 -4.80 18.40
CA PRO A 85 4.35 -5.63 18.85
C PRO A 85 4.63 -7.11 18.57
N PHE A 86 4.39 -7.98 19.54
CA PHE A 86 4.52 -9.43 19.36
C PHE A 86 3.54 -9.96 18.31
N ASN A 87 2.32 -9.43 18.30
CA ASN A 87 1.31 -9.72 17.30
C ASN A 87 1.23 -8.57 16.28
N ALA A 88 0.77 -8.88 15.06
CA ALA A 88 0.49 -7.86 14.06
C ALA A 88 -0.56 -6.87 14.62
N PRO A 89 -0.21 -5.58 14.80
CA PRO A 89 -1.14 -4.60 15.34
C PRO A 89 -2.27 -4.33 14.34
N GLU A 90 -3.43 -3.91 14.84
CA GLU A 90 -4.54 -3.46 14.02
C GLU A 90 -4.32 -2.02 13.55
N GLY A 91 -4.62 -1.76 12.29
CA GLY A 91 -4.52 -0.44 11.68
C GLY A 91 -4.16 -0.51 10.20
N ASP A 92 -3.96 0.65 9.60
CA ASP A 92 -3.71 0.79 8.17
C ASP A 92 -2.55 1.75 7.85
N GLY A 93 -1.82 2.21 8.86
CA GLY A 93 -0.62 3.04 8.72
C GLY A 93 0.46 2.66 9.72
N LEU A 94 1.71 2.69 9.27
CA LEU A 94 2.92 2.50 10.09
C LEU A 94 3.90 3.63 9.83
N VAL A 95 4.51 4.15 10.89
CA VAL A 95 5.60 5.13 10.83
C VAL A 95 6.79 4.57 11.61
N THR A 96 8.02 4.81 11.13
CA THR A 96 9.24 4.49 11.87
C THR A 96 10.37 5.47 11.59
N GLN A 97 11.22 5.67 12.58
CA GLN A 97 12.53 6.35 12.48
C GLN A 97 13.69 5.34 12.67
N ARG A 98 13.36 4.06 12.79
CA ARG A 98 14.35 3.03 13.03
C ARG A 98 14.92 2.50 11.72
N ALA A 99 16.25 2.62 11.55
CA ALA A 99 16.97 1.95 10.49
C ALA A 99 16.90 0.42 10.63
N GLY A 100 16.94 -0.30 9.52
CA GLY A 100 16.85 -1.76 9.49
C GLY A 100 15.44 -2.33 9.74
N HIS A 101 14.42 -1.49 9.91
CA HIS A 101 13.05 -1.93 10.16
C HIS A 101 12.17 -1.73 8.92
N ALA A 102 11.72 -2.81 8.32
CA ALA A 102 10.82 -2.77 7.18
C ALA A 102 9.34 -2.74 7.61
N LEU A 103 8.61 -1.74 7.14
CA LEU A 103 7.17 -1.58 7.32
C LEU A 103 6.44 -2.21 6.13
N MET A 104 5.48 -3.11 6.38
CA MET A 104 4.77 -3.87 5.36
C MET A 104 3.30 -3.51 5.27
N MET A 105 2.79 -3.28 4.04
CA MET A 105 1.36 -3.19 3.75
C MET A 105 0.98 -4.19 2.66
N MET A 106 -0.13 -4.88 2.85
CA MET A 106 -0.64 -5.86 1.91
C MET A 106 -1.78 -5.27 1.09
N THR A 107 -1.73 -5.44 -0.24
CA THR A 107 -2.76 -4.93 -1.14
C THR A 107 -3.11 -5.93 -2.24
N ALA A 108 -4.34 -5.81 -2.74
CA ALA A 108 -4.83 -6.32 -4.02
C ALA A 108 -5.97 -5.37 -4.41
N ASP A 109 -5.66 -4.33 -5.16
CA ASP A 109 -6.45 -3.19 -5.63
C ASP A 109 -6.40 -1.92 -4.77
N CYS A 110 -6.42 -2.02 -3.43
CA CYS A 110 -6.27 -0.83 -2.59
C CYS A 110 -4.91 -0.15 -2.82
N LEU A 111 -4.87 1.17 -2.70
CA LEU A 111 -3.67 1.96 -2.95
C LEU A 111 -2.68 1.87 -1.77
N PRO A 112 -1.47 1.34 -1.96
CA PRO A 112 -0.40 1.51 -0.98
C PRO A 112 0.25 2.88 -1.20
N VAL A 113 0.46 3.62 -0.11
CA VAL A 113 1.15 4.92 -0.11
C VAL A 113 2.34 4.85 0.82
N VAL A 114 3.50 5.25 0.34
CA VAL A 114 4.71 5.40 1.15
C VAL A 114 5.05 6.87 1.26
N LEU A 115 5.42 7.31 2.46
CA LEU A 115 5.86 8.68 2.74
C LEU A 115 7.26 8.67 3.35
N GLY A 116 7.98 9.76 3.20
CA GLY A 116 9.23 9.96 3.92
C GLY A 116 9.68 11.41 3.92
N ASN A 117 10.53 11.75 4.89
CA ASN A 117 11.13 13.07 5.00
C ASN A 117 12.31 13.27 4.02
N ALA A 118 12.79 14.49 3.91
CA ALA A 118 13.86 14.84 2.97
C ALA A 118 15.19 14.20 3.34
N GLU A 119 15.44 14.02 4.62
CA GLU A 119 16.68 13.48 5.19
C GLU A 119 16.76 11.95 5.09
N GLY A 120 15.65 11.26 4.81
CA GLY A 120 15.57 9.80 4.79
C GLY A 120 15.72 9.16 6.18
N THR A 121 15.28 9.86 7.23
CA THR A 121 15.37 9.44 8.63
C THR A 121 14.02 9.07 9.25
N GLU A 122 12.92 9.28 8.53
CA GLU A 122 11.58 8.89 8.91
C GLU A 122 10.78 8.47 7.68
N VAL A 123 10.14 7.31 7.77
CA VAL A 123 9.32 6.76 6.70
C VAL A 123 7.99 6.22 7.22
N ALA A 124 7.00 6.23 6.37
CA ALA A 124 5.69 5.64 6.65
C ALA A 124 5.21 4.76 5.48
N ASN A 125 4.39 3.76 5.79
CA ASN A 125 3.71 2.91 4.82
C ASN A 125 2.24 2.77 5.18
N LEU A 126 1.34 3.06 4.26
CA LEU A 126 -0.09 3.05 4.53
C LEU A 126 -0.86 2.22 3.49
N HIS A 127 -1.96 1.63 3.96
CA HIS A 127 -2.99 1.01 3.15
C HIS A 127 -4.14 2.00 2.95
N ALA A 128 -4.17 2.65 1.80
CA ALA A 128 -5.18 3.65 1.45
C ALA A 128 -6.27 3.04 0.54
N GLY A 129 -7.01 2.05 1.04
CA GLY A 129 -8.27 1.65 0.43
C GLY A 129 -9.25 2.83 0.45
N TRP A 130 -10.26 2.85 -0.43
CA TRP A 130 -11.14 4.03 -0.58
C TRP A 130 -11.76 4.52 0.75
N ARG A 131 -12.09 3.59 1.68
CA ARG A 131 -12.64 3.96 3.00
C ARG A 131 -11.61 4.70 3.86
N GLY A 132 -10.41 4.14 3.99
CA GLY A 132 -9.32 4.78 4.73
C GLY A 132 -8.93 6.13 4.10
N LEU A 133 -8.88 6.18 2.76
CA LEU A 133 -8.53 7.38 2.02
C LEU A 133 -9.57 8.50 2.22
N ALA A 134 -10.87 8.19 2.12
CA ALA A 134 -11.94 9.15 2.38
C ALA A 134 -11.97 9.63 3.84
N ASN A 135 -11.72 8.72 4.77
CA ASN A 135 -11.74 9.01 6.21
C ASN A 135 -10.45 9.64 6.74
N GLY A 136 -9.37 9.77 5.93
CA GLY A 136 -8.19 10.55 6.27
C GLY A 136 -6.99 9.74 6.74
N ILE A 137 -6.74 8.54 6.22
CA ILE A 137 -5.54 7.75 6.57
C ILE A 137 -4.24 8.49 6.21
N ILE A 138 -4.20 9.24 5.08
CA ILE A 138 -3.01 10.01 4.70
C ILE A 138 -2.80 11.15 5.70
N GLU A 139 -3.85 11.92 5.99
CA GLU A 139 -3.81 13.04 6.93
C GLU A 139 -3.37 12.59 8.34
N ASN A 140 -3.94 11.49 8.83
CA ASN A 140 -3.58 10.93 10.13
C ASN A 140 -2.14 10.43 10.16
N THR A 141 -1.65 9.83 9.06
CA THR A 141 -0.26 9.37 8.98
C THR A 141 0.71 10.55 8.97
N VAL A 142 0.42 11.60 8.18
CA VAL A 142 1.24 12.82 8.19
C VAL A 142 1.25 13.48 9.58
N ALA A 143 0.11 13.53 10.26
CA ALA A 143 0.03 14.05 11.63
C ALA A 143 0.79 13.18 12.67
N GLN A 144 0.96 11.88 12.40
CA GLN A 144 1.70 10.97 13.27
C GLN A 144 3.21 11.04 13.05
N MET A 145 3.68 11.47 11.88
CA MET A 145 5.10 11.69 11.60
C MET A 145 5.64 12.86 12.43
N GLN A 146 6.88 12.75 12.88
CA GLN A 146 7.55 13.82 13.64
C GLN A 146 8.13 14.89 12.70
N SER A 147 8.42 14.53 11.46
CA SER A 147 8.91 15.44 10.43
C SER A 147 7.93 15.54 9.27
N GLN A 148 7.90 16.71 8.62
CA GLN A 148 7.09 16.92 7.43
C GLN A 148 7.55 15.96 6.31
N PRO A 149 6.68 15.14 5.72
CA PRO A 149 7.05 14.33 4.57
C PRO A 149 7.39 15.22 3.36
N ALA A 150 8.51 14.94 2.74
CA ALA A 150 9.00 15.67 1.56
C ALA A 150 8.66 14.97 0.25
N TRP A 151 8.38 13.68 0.31
CA TRP A 151 8.05 12.85 -0.84
C TRP A 151 7.03 11.78 -0.49
N ALA A 152 6.35 11.31 -1.52
CA ALA A 152 5.47 10.15 -1.47
C ALA A 152 5.72 9.23 -2.67
N TRP A 153 5.41 7.94 -2.50
CA TRP A 153 5.32 6.99 -3.60
C TRP A 153 3.99 6.24 -3.55
N LEU A 154 3.35 6.13 -4.71
CA LEU A 154 2.08 5.44 -4.90
C LEU A 154 2.35 4.12 -5.63
N GLY A 155 2.11 2.99 -4.95
CA GLY A 155 2.29 1.67 -5.53
C GLY A 155 1.13 1.23 -6.43
N ALA A 156 1.20 -0.01 -6.93
CA ALA A 156 0.17 -0.56 -7.80
C ALA A 156 -1.18 -0.67 -7.07
N ALA A 157 -2.21 -0.12 -7.70
CA ALA A 157 -3.59 -0.14 -7.25
C ALA A 157 -4.53 -0.33 -8.45
N ILE A 158 -5.81 -0.49 -8.19
CA ILE A 158 -6.82 -0.49 -9.27
C ILE A 158 -6.92 0.91 -9.88
N SER A 159 -6.73 1.02 -11.19
CA SER A 159 -6.80 2.31 -11.91
C SER A 159 -8.23 2.73 -12.19
N GLN A 160 -8.44 4.02 -12.48
CA GLN A 160 -9.75 4.60 -12.71
C GLN A 160 -10.62 3.84 -13.72
N PRO A 161 -10.15 3.40 -14.89
CA PRO A 161 -10.99 2.67 -15.85
C PRO A 161 -11.54 1.33 -15.35
N CYS A 162 -10.96 0.80 -14.27
CA CYS A 162 -11.32 -0.50 -13.69
C CYS A 162 -12.03 -0.38 -12.33
N PHE A 163 -12.06 0.81 -11.74
CA PHE A 163 -12.58 1.01 -10.40
C PHE A 163 -13.97 1.66 -10.41
N GLU A 164 -14.97 0.86 -10.83
CA GLU A 164 -16.37 1.28 -10.74
C GLU A 164 -16.87 1.23 -9.29
N VAL A 165 -17.51 2.31 -8.85
CA VAL A 165 -18.02 2.55 -7.50
C VAL A 165 -19.44 3.13 -7.55
N GLY A 166 -20.16 3.10 -6.42
CA GLY A 166 -21.46 3.75 -6.29
C GLY A 166 -21.34 5.25 -5.97
N ALA A 167 -22.50 5.93 -6.00
CA ALA A 167 -22.59 7.36 -5.67
C ALA A 167 -22.16 7.65 -4.23
N GLU A 168 -22.33 6.70 -3.32
CA GLU A 168 -21.92 6.81 -1.93
C GLU A 168 -20.40 6.99 -1.77
N VAL A 169 -19.61 6.38 -2.67
CA VAL A 169 -18.14 6.55 -2.65
C VAL A 169 -17.78 7.95 -3.14
N LYS A 170 -18.39 8.44 -4.22
CA LYS A 170 -18.20 9.82 -4.69
C LYS A 170 -18.57 10.81 -3.61
N ALA A 171 -19.73 10.64 -2.97
CA ALA A 171 -20.21 11.52 -1.91
C ALA A 171 -19.22 11.59 -0.74
N ALA A 172 -18.68 10.44 -0.28
CA ALA A 172 -17.73 10.38 0.83
C ALA A 172 -16.47 11.23 0.61
N PHE A 173 -16.05 11.42 -0.64
CA PHE A 173 -14.91 12.29 -0.98
C PHE A 173 -15.33 13.73 -1.24
N CYS A 174 -16.39 13.96 -2.03
CA CYS A 174 -16.78 15.29 -2.48
C CYS A 174 -17.47 16.11 -1.38
N GLU A 175 -18.05 15.49 -0.36
CA GLU A 175 -18.55 16.18 0.85
C GLU A 175 -17.42 16.79 1.67
N LYS A 176 -16.26 16.14 1.71
CA LYS A 176 -15.06 16.64 2.41
C LYS A 176 -14.25 17.62 1.53
N TYR A 177 -14.14 17.32 0.26
CA TYR A 177 -13.37 18.09 -0.73
C TYR A 177 -14.16 18.18 -2.05
N THR A 178 -14.91 19.26 -2.25
CA THR A 178 -15.70 19.47 -3.46
C THR A 178 -14.85 19.44 -4.73
N GLU A 179 -13.59 19.85 -4.63
CA GLU A 179 -12.63 19.82 -5.73
C GLU A 179 -12.37 18.41 -6.27
N LEU A 180 -12.62 17.35 -5.48
CA LEU A 180 -12.37 15.97 -5.91
C LEU A 180 -13.38 15.44 -6.95
N GLU A 181 -14.37 16.22 -7.38
CA GLU A 181 -15.29 15.81 -8.44
C GLU A 181 -14.57 15.37 -9.72
N PHE A 182 -13.41 15.96 -10.05
CA PHE A 182 -12.61 15.59 -11.21
C PHE A 182 -12.09 14.14 -11.19
N ALA A 183 -11.96 13.55 -10.00
CA ALA A 183 -11.48 12.18 -9.81
C ALA A 183 -12.57 11.11 -10.06
N PHE A 184 -13.80 11.54 -10.39
CA PHE A 184 -14.94 10.68 -10.64
C PHE A 184 -15.55 10.98 -12.00
N ILE A 185 -15.45 10.04 -12.94
CA ILE A 185 -16.15 10.13 -14.22
C ILE A 185 -17.36 9.19 -14.22
N SER A 186 -18.39 9.50 -14.99
CA SER A 186 -19.59 8.65 -15.09
C SER A 186 -19.23 7.23 -15.54
N GLY A 187 -19.74 6.22 -14.85
CA GLY A 187 -19.66 4.82 -15.24
C GLY A 187 -20.61 4.48 -16.37
N GLN A 188 -20.62 3.22 -16.78
CA GLN A 188 -21.55 2.73 -17.81
C GLN A 188 -23.00 2.57 -17.27
N THR A 189 -23.14 2.29 -15.99
CA THR A 189 -24.44 2.14 -15.32
C THR A 189 -24.81 3.44 -14.63
N GLU A 190 -26.09 3.83 -14.72
CA GLU A 190 -26.63 5.00 -14.03
C GLU A 190 -26.35 4.93 -12.52
N GLY A 191 -25.89 6.05 -11.94
CA GLY A 191 -25.49 6.14 -10.53
C GLY A 191 -24.15 5.49 -10.18
N LYS A 192 -23.40 4.97 -11.18
CA LYS A 192 -22.05 4.46 -10.99
C LYS A 192 -21.01 5.44 -11.54
N TYR A 193 -19.84 5.40 -10.95
CA TYR A 193 -18.70 6.25 -11.28
C TYR A 193 -17.42 5.42 -11.37
N LEU A 194 -16.48 5.86 -12.20
CA LEU A 194 -15.12 5.34 -12.21
C LEU A 194 -14.26 6.29 -11.37
N ALA A 195 -13.72 5.79 -10.26
CA ALA A 195 -12.97 6.57 -9.29
C ALA A 195 -11.47 6.45 -9.49
N ASP A 196 -10.74 7.58 -9.40
CA ASP A 196 -9.29 7.64 -9.51
C ASP A 196 -8.63 7.77 -8.14
N LEU A 197 -8.20 6.64 -7.56
CA LEU A 197 -7.51 6.61 -6.27
C LEU A 197 -6.18 7.37 -6.31
N TYR A 198 -5.48 7.34 -7.45
CA TYR A 198 -4.21 8.04 -7.62
C TYR A 198 -4.40 9.56 -7.62
N ALA A 199 -5.39 10.04 -8.37
CA ALA A 199 -5.71 11.46 -8.42
C ALA A 199 -6.17 11.99 -7.06
N ILE A 200 -7.01 11.22 -6.34
CA ILE A 200 -7.46 11.55 -4.98
C ILE A 200 -6.26 11.62 -4.01
N ALA A 201 -5.39 10.61 -4.01
CA ALA A 201 -4.22 10.59 -3.13
C ALA A 201 -3.27 11.76 -3.43
N ARG A 202 -3.00 12.06 -4.71
CA ARG A 202 -2.17 13.22 -5.11
C ARG A 202 -2.77 14.53 -4.64
N PHE A 203 -4.08 14.70 -4.78
CA PHE A 203 -4.78 15.90 -4.29
C PHE A 203 -4.60 16.09 -2.78
N ILE A 204 -4.82 15.02 -1.99
CA ILE A 204 -4.68 15.07 -0.53
C ILE A 204 -3.22 15.36 -0.14
N LEU A 205 -2.26 14.66 -0.75
CA LEU A 205 -0.83 14.85 -0.49
C LEU A 205 -0.38 16.28 -0.81
N ASN A 206 -0.80 16.84 -1.94
CA ASN A 206 -0.48 18.21 -2.31
C ASN A 206 -1.04 19.23 -1.30
N ARG A 207 -2.26 19.04 -0.81
CA ARG A 207 -2.85 19.88 0.25
C ARG A 207 -2.07 19.81 1.57
N LEU A 208 -1.42 18.67 1.84
CA LEU A 208 -0.56 18.48 3.00
C LEU A 208 0.89 18.94 2.77
N GLY A 209 1.17 19.56 1.61
CA GLY A 209 2.50 20.09 1.28
C GLY A 209 3.46 19.09 0.63
N VAL A 210 3.03 17.85 0.37
CA VAL A 210 3.85 16.81 -0.28
C VAL A 210 3.67 16.91 -1.80
N GLN A 211 4.56 17.63 -2.48
CA GLN A 211 4.49 17.87 -3.92
C GLN A 211 5.25 16.83 -4.76
N ASN A 212 6.31 16.24 -4.20
CA ASN A 212 7.08 15.20 -4.88
C ASN A 212 6.39 13.83 -4.71
N VAL A 213 5.49 13.49 -5.63
CA VAL A 213 4.71 12.25 -5.59
C VAL A 213 5.07 11.36 -6.78
N LEU A 214 5.80 10.29 -6.51
CA LEU A 214 6.29 9.30 -7.46
C LEU A 214 5.28 8.16 -7.67
N GLY A 215 5.45 7.34 -8.72
CA GLY A 215 4.60 6.17 -8.98
C GLY A 215 3.17 6.53 -9.42
N GLY A 216 2.20 5.64 -9.14
CA GLY A 216 0.79 5.85 -9.47
C GLY A 216 0.43 5.63 -10.94
N ASN A 217 1.13 4.72 -11.62
CA ASN A 217 0.96 4.43 -13.04
C ASN A 217 0.74 2.93 -13.34
N GLN A 218 0.50 2.12 -12.32
CA GLN A 218 0.29 0.69 -12.44
C GLN A 218 -1.17 0.33 -12.14
N CYS A 219 -1.72 -0.67 -12.85
CA CYS A 219 -3.08 -1.14 -12.60
C CYS A 219 -3.09 -2.61 -12.16
N SER A 220 -3.43 -2.86 -10.89
CA SER A 220 -3.52 -4.22 -10.34
C SER A 220 -4.55 -5.09 -11.07
N PHE A 221 -5.63 -4.51 -11.59
CA PHE A 221 -6.67 -5.23 -12.31
C PHE A 221 -6.23 -5.61 -13.73
N GLN A 222 -5.56 -4.72 -14.47
CA GLN A 222 -5.18 -4.93 -15.87
C GLN A 222 -3.89 -5.74 -16.01
N GLN A 223 -2.91 -5.53 -15.12
CA GLN A 223 -1.62 -6.22 -15.15
C GLN A 223 -1.70 -7.57 -14.43
N THR A 224 -2.31 -8.53 -15.11
CA THR A 224 -2.71 -9.82 -14.54
C THR A 224 -1.55 -10.74 -14.21
N THR A 225 -0.40 -10.56 -14.84
CA THR A 225 0.84 -11.31 -14.58
C THR A 225 1.59 -10.76 -13.38
N ASP A 226 1.44 -9.45 -13.10
CA ASP A 226 2.25 -8.77 -12.11
C ASP A 226 1.55 -8.68 -10.76
N TYR A 227 0.22 -8.46 -10.76
CA TYR A 227 -0.50 -8.10 -9.54
C TYR A 227 -1.74 -8.95 -9.26
N PHE A 228 -1.91 -9.32 -8.00
CA PHE A 228 -3.18 -9.82 -7.48
C PHE A 228 -4.23 -8.72 -7.51
N SER A 229 -5.48 -9.09 -7.82
CA SER A 229 -6.61 -8.15 -7.82
C SER A 229 -7.85 -8.80 -7.23
N TYR A 230 -8.37 -8.22 -6.18
CA TYR A 230 -9.60 -8.65 -5.52
C TYR A 230 -10.85 -8.38 -6.39
N ARG A 231 -10.83 -7.31 -7.18
CA ARG A 231 -11.89 -6.97 -8.13
C ARG A 231 -11.97 -8.00 -9.27
N ARG A 232 -10.82 -8.53 -9.70
CA ARG A 232 -10.74 -9.57 -10.72
C ARG A 232 -11.13 -10.93 -10.16
N ASP A 233 -10.67 -11.26 -8.97
CA ASP A 233 -10.97 -12.50 -8.25
C ASP A 233 -10.96 -12.27 -6.74
N SER A 234 -12.13 -12.43 -6.11
CA SER A 234 -12.28 -12.24 -4.67
C SER A 234 -11.47 -13.23 -3.82
N LYS A 235 -11.08 -14.39 -4.38
CA LYS A 235 -10.24 -15.40 -3.75
C LYS A 235 -8.81 -15.31 -4.27
N THR A 236 -8.14 -14.20 -4.03
CA THR A 236 -6.80 -13.92 -4.56
C THR A 236 -5.78 -13.65 -3.46
N GLY A 237 -4.48 -13.76 -3.81
CA GLY A 237 -3.37 -13.41 -2.93
C GLY A 237 -3.26 -11.90 -2.67
N ARG A 238 -2.18 -11.52 -1.98
CA ARG A 238 -1.83 -10.10 -1.74
C ARG A 238 -0.37 -9.86 -2.07
N MET A 239 -0.09 -8.73 -2.74
CA MET A 239 1.24 -8.15 -2.79
C MET A 239 1.58 -7.53 -1.44
N ALA A 240 2.88 -7.35 -1.17
CA ALA A 240 3.35 -6.49 -0.10
C ALA A 240 4.09 -5.28 -0.68
N THR A 241 3.71 -4.10 -0.21
CA THR A 241 4.51 -2.88 -0.34
C THR A 241 5.35 -2.75 0.92
N PHE A 242 6.61 -2.38 0.77
CA PHE A 242 7.52 -2.21 1.89
C PHE A 242 8.36 -0.94 1.76
N VAL A 243 8.74 -0.41 2.92
CA VAL A 243 9.72 0.68 3.04
C VAL A 243 10.61 0.42 4.25
N PHE A 244 11.89 0.74 4.10
CA PHE A 244 12.87 0.73 5.19
C PHE A 244 14.00 1.72 4.92
N MET A 245 14.77 2.01 5.98
CA MET A 245 15.97 2.84 5.95
C MET A 245 17.18 2.01 6.35
N GLN A 246 18.35 2.35 5.79
CA GLN A 246 19.68 1.81 6.19
C GLN A 246 20.37 2.74 7.15
#